data_b901cec1c6f9d0cd48703cf649eabe43
#
_entry.id   b901cec1c6f9d0cd48703cf649eabe43
#
_cell.length_a   1.000
_cell.length_b   1.000
_cell.length_c   1.000
_cell.angle_alpha   90.00
_cell.angle_beta   90.00
_cell.angle_gamma   90.00
#
_symmetry.space_group_name_H-M   'P 1'
#
loop_
_entity.id
_entity.type
_entity.pdbx_description
1 polymer ?
#
loop_
_entity_poly.entity_id
_entity_poly.type
_entity_poly.pdbx_seq_one_letter_code
_entity_poly.pdbx_strand_id
1 'polypeptide(L)'
;DAIMVNPWGQLTEGTTSNLFFVREGRLLTPEKNCGILSGITREKIIQLAHENGMPFEEGAWPGEELLKAEEIFLSGTVKKVMPVSVLDNRPVGSGKPGPITQKMMRLYSELLESVA
;
A
#
# COMPACT_ATOMS: atom_id res chain seq x y z
N ASP A 1 12.88 -5.15 0.35
CA ASP A 1 12.26 -4.74 1.61
C ASP A 1 11.46 -5.90 2.21
N ALA A 2 11.31 -5.93 3.51
CA ALA A 2 10.57 -6.96 4.21
C ALA A 2 9.29 -6.35 4.77
N ILE A 3 8.16 -7.08 4.61
CA ILE A 3 6.88 -6.66 5.19
C ILE A 3 6.79 -7.27 6.58
N MET A 4 6.50 -6.43 7.57
CA MET A 4 6.51 -6.81 8.98
C MET A 4 5.12 -7.06 9.54
N VAL A 5 5.05 -7.86 10.59
CA VAL A 5 3.83 -8.08 11.37
C VAL A 5 4.09 -7.72 12.83
N ASN A 6 3.03 -7.35 13.55
CA ASN A 6 3.15 -7.06 14.97
C ASN A 6 3.07 -8.37 15.81
N PRO A 7 3.22 -8.30 17.15
CA PRO A 7 3.18 -9.51 18.00
C PRO A 7 1.88 -10.32 17.90
N TRP A 8 0.80 -9.74 17.38
CA TRP A 8 -0.47 -10.43 17.20
C TRP A 8 -0.65 -11.00 15.79
N GLY A 9 0.42 -10.95 14.96
CA GLY A 9 0.38 -11.49 13.60
C GLY A 9 -0.31 -10.59 12.58
N GLN A 10 -0.59 -9.34 12.93
CA GLN A 10 -1.23 -8.38 12.04
C GLN A 10 -0.20 -7.64 11.18
N LEU A 11 -0.56 -7.37 9.92
CA LEU A 11 0.27 -6.60 9.01
C LEU A 11 0.53 -5.20 9.56
N THR A 12 1.75 -4.71 9.40
CA THR A 12 2.15 -3.37 9.82
C THR A 12 2.68 -2.56 8.65
N GLU A 13 3.93 -2.73 8.27
CA GLU A 13 4.59 -1.91 7.26
C GLU A 13 5.80 -2.64 6.68
N GLY A 14 6.43 -2.05 5.67
CA GLY A 14 7.73 -2.51 5.21
C GLY A 14 8.83 -1.98 6.13
N THR A 15 10.06 -2.44 5.95
CA THR A 15 11.19 -2.04 6.79
C THR A 15 11.42 -0.52 6.76
N THR A 16 11.25 0.10 5.59
CA THR A 16 11.45 1.55 5.41
C THR A 16 10.27 2.21 4.70
N SER A 17 9.07 1.61 4.78
CA SER A 17 7.93 2.04 3.98
C SER A 17 6.61 1.63 4.64
N ASN A 18 5.52 2.22 4.17
CA ASN A 18 4.18 1.82 4.56
C ASN A 18 3.60 0.87 3.53
N LEU A 19 2.68 0.03 3.96
CA LEU A 19 2.08 -1.04 3.14
C LEU A 19 0.68 -0.66 2.69
N PHE A 20 0.39 -0.90 1.40
CA PHE A 20 -0.94 -0.85 0.83
C PHE A 20 -1.19 -2.11 0.02
N PHE A 21 -2.41 -2.62 0.04
CA PHE A 21 -2.76 -3.77 -0.79
C PHE A 21 -4.22 -3.69 -1.22
N VAL A 22 -4.57 -4.44 -2.25
CA VAL A 22 -5.92 -4.42 -2.84
C VAL A 22 -6.58 -5.78 -2.69
N ARG A 23 -7.77 -5.79 -2.15
CA ARG A 23 -8.64 -6.97 -2.04
C ARG A 23 -10.03 -6.59 -2.52
N GLU A 24 -10.54 -7.36 -3.48
CA GLU A 24 -11.90 -7.16 -4.00
C GLU A 24 -12.15 -5.73 -4.46
N GLY A 25 -11.17 -5.14 -5.15
CA GLY A 25 -11.26 -3.78 -5.67
C GLY A 25 -11.13 -2.68 -4.64
N ARG A 26 -10.84 -3.00 -3.38
CA ARG A 26 -10.70 -2.02 -2.31
C ARG A 26 -9.24 -1.85 -1.91
N LEU A 27 -8.82 -0.61 -1.76
CA LEU A 27 -7.48 -0.27 -1.30
C LEU A 27 -7.44 -0.32 0.22
N LEU A 28 -6.52 -1.10 0.77
CA LEU A 28 -6.41 -1.35 2.20
C LEU A 28 -5.03 -0.99 2.72
N THR A 29 -4.97 -0.45 3.93
CA THR A 29 -3.68 -0.18 4.60
C THR A 29 -3.82 -0.44 6.10
N PRO A 30 -2.77 -1.00 6.76
CA PRO A 30 -2.81 -1.20 8.21
C PRO A 30 -3.02 0.13 8.94
N GLU A 31 -3.87 0.11 9.96
CA GLU A 31 -4.14 1.29 10.79
C GLU A 31 -3.00 1.54 11.77
N LYS A 32 -2.93 2.76 12.30
CA LYS A 32 -1.85 3.16 13.21
C LYS A 32 -1.81 2.30 14.48
N ASN A 33 -2.94 1.80 14.95
CA ASN A 33 -3.02 0.93 16.13
C ASN A 33 -2.31 -0.41 15.93
N CYS A 34 -1.99 -0.79 14.69
CA CYS A 34 -1.20 -2.01 14.43
C CYS A 34 0.28 -1.82 14.74
N GLY A 35 0.72 -0.60 15.08
CA GLY A 35 2.12 -0.32 15.42
C GLY A 35 2.93 0.22 14.27
N ILE A 36 2.30 0.93 13.35
CA ILE A 36 2.99 1.55 12.21
C ILE A 36 3.44 2.96 12.56
N LEU A 37 4.47 3.44 11.84
CA LEU A 37 4.83 4.84 11.83
C LEU A 37 4.04 5.53 10.72
N SER A 38 3.39 6.64 11.06
CA SER A 38 2.65 7.40 10.06
C SER A 38 3.64 8.16 9.17
N GLY A 39 3.62 7.88 7.86
CA GLY A 39 4.48 8.56 6.90
C GLY A 39 3.74 9.66 6.16
N ILE A 40 4.47 10.70 5.75
CA ILE A 40 3.90 11.81 4.96
C ILE A 40 3.35 11.28 3.63
N THR A 41 4.08 10.39 2.96
CA THR A 41 3.64 9.79 1.70
C THR A 41 2.37 8.97 1.90
N ARG A 42 2.28 8.22 2.99
CA ARG A 42 1.08 7.45 3.34
C ARG A 42 -0.14 8.35 3.43
N GLU A 43 -0.02 9.46 4.14
CA GLU A 43 -1.14 10.40 4.31
C GLU A 43 -1.58 11.02 2.99
N LYS A 44 -0.64 11.35 2.11
CA LYS A 44 -0.94 11.88 0.79
C LYS A 44 -1.67 10.85 -0.09
N ILE A 45 -1.27 9.59 -0.02
CA ILE A 45 -1.93 8.51 -0.77
C ILE A 45 -3.37 8.33 -0.28
N ILE A 46 -3.60 8.35 1.02
CA ILE A 46 -4.93 8.25 1.60
C ILE A 46 -5.80 9.41 1.12
N GLN A 47 -5.26 10.63 1.12
CA GLN A 47 -5.97 11.80 0.64
C GLN A 47 -6.34 11.67 -0.83
N LEU A 48 -5.41 11.22 -1.68
CA LEU A 48 -5.66 11.00 -3.11
C LEU A 48 -6.75 9.95 -3.34
N ALA A 49 -6.77 8.88 -2.54
CA ALA A 49 -7.82 7.87 -2.64
C ALA A 49 -9.20 8.47 -2.34
N HIS A 50 -9.31 9.28 -1.30
CA HIS A 50 -10.57 9.95 -0.95
C HIS A 50 -11.00 10.93 -2.04
N GLU A 51 -10.09 11.75 -2.54
CA GLU A 51 -10.40 12.77 -3.55
C GLU A 51 -10.83 12.15 -4.88
N ASN A 52 -10.41 10.93 -5.17
CA ASN A 52 -10.72 10.25 -6.42
C ASN A 52 -11.79 9.16 -6.28
N GLY A 53 -12.47 9.12 -5.14
CA GLY A 53 -13.58 8.19 -4.93
C GLY A 53 -13.16 6.72 -4.93
N MET A 54 -11.91 6.41 -4.61
CA MET A 54 -11.43 5.02 -4.54
C MET A 54 -11.93 4.37 -3.25
N PRO A 55 -12.53 3.17 -3.31
CA PRO A 55 -12.88 2.44 -2.09
C PRO A 55 -11.64 2.20 -1.25
N PHE A 56 -11.66 2.65 -0.01
CA PHE A 56 -10.48 2.66 0.86
C PHE A 56 -10.85 2.34 2.30
N GLU A 57 -9.98 1.59 2.98
CA GLU A 57 -10.18 1.26 4.39
C GLU A 57 -8.85 1.11 5.11
N GLU A 58 -8.75 1.67 6.31
CA GLU A 58 -7.68 1.39 7.26
C GLU A 58 -8.18 0.32 8.22
N GLY A 59 -7.34 -0.64 8.56
CA GLY A 59 -7.77 -1.71 9.46
C GLY A 59 -6.63 -2.58 9.93
N ALA A 60 -7.00 -3.72 10.53
CA ALA A 60 -6.06 -4.70 11.03
C ALA A 60 -6.31 -6.03 10.32
N TRP A 61 -5.28 -6.57 9.66
CA TRP A 61 -5.38 -7.83 8.92
C TRP A 61 -4.23 -8.75 9.28
N PRO A 62 -4.48 -10.08 9.36
CA PRO A 62 -3.39 -11.03 9.54
C PRO A 62 -2.49 -11.10 8.31
N GLY A 63 -1.24 -11.54 8.50
CA GLY A 63 -0.28 -11.60 7.41
C GLY A 63 -0.73 -12.43 6.22
N GLU A 64 -1.51 -13.48 6.45
CA GLU A 64 -2.02 -14.36 5.39
C GLU A 64 -2.96 -13.65 4.40
N GLU A 65 -3.59 -12.54 4.80
CA GLU A 65 -4.43 -11.77 3.88
C GLU A 65 -3.63 -11.20 2.72
N LEU A 66 -2.35 -10.92 2.94
CA LEU A 66 -1.49 -10.40 1.91
C LEU A 66 -1.26 -11.40 0.77
N LEU A 67 -1.32 -12.70 1.08
CA LEU A 67 -1.16 -13.74 0.06
C LEU A 67 -2.34 -13.78 -0.91
N LYS A 68 -3.48 -13.24 -0.50
CA LYS A 68 -4.68 -13.18 -1.32
C LYS A 68 -4.85 -11.83 -2.02
N ALA A 69 -3.92 -10.91 -1.83
CA ALA A 69 -4.02 -9.58 -2.41
C ALA A 69 -3.93 -9.61 -3.93
N GLU A 70 -4.77 -8.82 -4.59
CA GLU A 70 -4.75 -8.66 -6.05
C GLU A 70 -3.60 -7.75 -6.47
N GLU A 71 -3.26 -6.78 -5.62
CA GLU A 71 -2.17 -5.83 -5.84
C GLU A 71 -1.54 -5.51 -4.50
N ILE A 72 -0.24 -5.20 -4.53
CA ILE A 72 0.48 -4.73 -3.33
C ILE A 72 1.39 -3.59 -3.77
N PHE A 73 1.45 -2.51 -2.99
CA PHE A 73 2.50 -1.53 -3.17
C PHE A 73 2.99 -1.00 -1.83
N LEU A 74 4.20 -0.48 -1.85
CA LEU A 74 4.82 0.15 -0.69
C LEU A 74 4.92 1.65 -0.96
N SER A 75 4.87 2.46 0.08
CA SER A 75 4.99 3.91 -0.04
C SER A 75 6.06 4.44 0.89
N GLY A 76 6.76 5.49 0.47
CA GLY A 76 7.79 6.13 1.26
C GLY A 76 8.35 7.33 0.55
N THR A 77 9.16 8.12 1.28
CA THR A 77 9.73 9.36 0.74
C THR A 77 10.58 9.10 -0.50
N VAL A 78 11.39 8.05 -0.49
CA VAL A 78 12.26 7.70 -1.61
C VAL A 78 11.52 6.82 -2.62
N LYS A 79 10.81 5.81 -2.13
CA LYS A 79 10.12 4.83 -2.97
C LYS A 79 8.87 5.39 -3.66
N LYS A 80 8.27 6.43 -3.08
CA LYS A 80 7.01 7.00 -3.54
C LYS A 80 5.92 5.92 -3.55
N VAL A 81 5.38 5.55 -4.71
CA VAL A 81 4.46 4.42 -4.85
C VAL A 81 5.21 3.33 -5.59
N MET A 82 5.62 2.29 -4.87
CA MET A 82 6.42 1.19 -5.43
C MET A 82 5.61 -0.10 -5.48
N PRO A 83 5.29 -0.60 -6.68
CA PRO A 83 4.55 -1.86 -6.79
C PRO A 83 5.40 -3.05 -6.34
N VAL A 84 4.72 -4.03 -5.74
CA VAL A 84 5.34 -5.31 -5.37
C VAL A 84 4.78 -6.36 -6.32
N SER A 85 5.62 -6.90 -7.18
CA SER A 85 5.21 -7.88 -8.19
C SER A 85 5.36 -9.32 -7.73
N VAL A 86 6.23 -9.57 -6.76
CA VAL A 86 6.51 -10.92 -6.23
C VAL A 86 6.54 -10.87 -4.71
N LEU A 87 5.84 -11.80 -4.07
CA LEU A 87 5.80 -11.97 -2.63
C LEU A 87 6.08 -13.43 -2.31
N ASP A 88 7.11 -13.71 -1.47
CA ASP A 88 7.50 -15.08 -1.11
C ASP A 88 7.64 -15.99 -2.33
N ASN A 89 8.32 -15.51 -3.38
CA ASN A 89 8.58 -16.22 -4.63
C ASN A 89 7.31 -16.53 -5.44
N ARG A 90 6.19 -15.87 -5.15
CA ARG A 90 4.94 -16.01 -5.90
C ARG A 90 4.56 -14.67 -6.52
N PRO A 91 4.03 -14.67 -7.76
CA PRO A 91 3.58 -13.41 -8.34
C PRO A 91 2.36 -12.87 -7.59
N VAL A 92 2.29 -11.55 -7.45
CA VAL A 92 1.13 -10.86 -6.89
C VAL A 92 0.18 -10.58 -8.04
N GLY A 93 -1.01 -11.13 -7.98
CA GLY A 93 -1.97 -10.99 -9.09
C GLY A 93 -1.38 -11.52 -10.38
N SER A 94 -1.27 -10.66 -11.39
CA SER A 94 -0.68 -11.00 -12.70
C SER A 94 0.85 -10.95 -12.72
N GLY A 95 1.47 -10.54 -11.60
CA GLY A 95 2.91 -10.29 -11.55
C GLY A 95 3.32 -8.93 -12.09
N LYS A 96 2.36 -8.09 -12.40
CA LYS A 96 2.55 -6.72 -12.88
C LYS A 96 1.72 -5.76 -12.03
N PRO A 97 2.07 -4.45 -11.99
CA PRO A 97 1.25 -3.49 -11.28
C PRO A 97 -0.19 -3.52 -11.77
N GLY A 98 -1.15 -3.65 -10.86
CA GLY A 98 -2.56 -3.70 -11.19
C GLY A 98 -3.15 -2.30 -11.43
N PRO A 99 -4.44 -2.22 -11.82
CA PRO A 99 -5.06 -0.95 -12.21
C PRO A 99 -5.11 0.09 -11.09
N ILE A 100 -5.34 -0.31 -9.85
CA ILE A 100 -5.40 0.63 -8.73
C ILE A 100 -4.01 1.16 -8.40
N THR A 101 -3.00 0.29 -8.40
CA THR A 101 -1.60 0.69 -8.19
C THR A 101 -1.16 1.66 -9.28
N GLN A 102 -1.45 1.35 -10.55
CA GLN A 102 -1.09 2.21 -11.68
C GLN A 102 -1.75 3.58 -11.57
N LYS A 103 -3.03 3.61 -11.20
CA LYS A 103 -3.75 4.86 -11.01
C LYS A 103 -3.11 5.68 -9.88
N MET A 104 -2.76 5.05 -8.77
CA MET A 104 -2.13 5.75 -7.65
C MET A 104 -0.74 6.27 -8.02
N MET A 105 0.05 5.49 -8.78
CA MET A 105 1.34 5.94 -9.27
C MET A 105 1.21 7.22 -10.10
N ARG A 106 0.22 7.27 -10.98
CA ARG A 106 -0.05 8.44 -11.81
C ARG A 106 -0.50 9.63 -10.96
N LEU A 107 -1.47 9.43 -10.06
CA LEU A 107 -1.98 10.50 -9.21
C LEU A 107 -0.89 11.09 -8.32
N TYR A 108 -0.05 10.25 -7.75
CA TYR A 108 1.03 10.72 -6.89
C TYR A 108 2.09 11.48 -7.68
N SER A 109 2.42 11.02 -8.88
CA SER A 109 3.34 11.71 -9.78
C SER A 109 2.81 13.10 -10.16
N GLU A 110 1.52 13.21 -10.49
CA GLU A 110 0.87 14.48 -10.79
C GLU A 110 0.90 15.42 -9.58
N LEU A 111 0.69 14.90 -8.38
CA LEU A 111 0.75 15.69 -7.16
C LEU A 111 2.14 16.27 -6.95
N LEU A 112 3.19 15.49 -7.17
CA LEU A 112 4.57 15.95 -7.03
C LEU A 112 4.90 17.03 -8.06
N GLU A 113 4.41 16.91 -9.27
CA GLU A 113 4.62 17.92 -10.31
C GLU A 113 3.91 19.23 -9.96
N SER A 114 2.74 19.15 -9.34
CA SER A 114 1.97 20.35 -9.00
C SER A 114 2.59 21.20 -7.89
N VAL A 115 3.49 20.63 -7.09
CA VAL A 115 4.18 21.33 -5.98
C VAL A 115 5.63 21.64 -6.31
N ALA A 116 6.09 21.28 -7.49
CA ALA A 116 7.46 21.51 -7.93
C ALA A 116 7.65 22.94 -8.42
#